data_0d94b318c5f3af5c6e6fab755e4feff0
#
_entry.id   0d94b318c5f3af5c6e6fab755e4feff0
#
_cell.length_a   1.000
_cell.length_b   1.000
_cell.length_c   1.000
_cell.angle_alpha   90.00
_cell.angle_beta   90.00
_cell.angle_gamma   90.00
#
_symmetry.space_group_name_H-M   'P 1'
#
loop_
_entity.id
_entity.type
_entity.pdbx_description
1 polymer ?
#
loop_
_entity_poly.entity_id
_entity_poly.type
_entity_poly.pdbx_seq_one_letter_code
_entity_poly.pdbx_strand_id
1 'polypeptide(L)'
;MPGFAFEVHSWVNFESILQKCLVGPLVSGVDEDVFAIPGGSKKSKKNSNPPKTKSPSEDVIKFDWTQQQKFVTFYIYLKEPVKQLYVKNIPSNELWSLVNGTWVRWSLPSTLNWPPIIVLPTNDMKKIEIKLDKSDDNNGSSMWQKIPHLIPVSNKEYPCGFSQLSVKNITQVNHNVYTVTLEYVEKVFYYVPIGHHIILNATIKGQVVERQYTPITNLVSQSSFPAGITLMVKSYPDGIFSSWLTSRKGNEIVNVSEPTGGFSVTFIAECTHLILIAAGTGFTPMVRIINWALQPQKKITVKLLFFNKTEKDIIWKRELSHLMSKNTRFSAEHILSEAETSWKGKRGWVTLQLLQTVLPDFTNAVPLPYYVCICGPISFTQLTERYLQDMNYTTDNYFCFRGFLFGVFS
;
A
#
# COMPACT_ATOMS: atom_id res chain seq x y z
N MET A 1 29.69 21.69 15.90
CA MET A 1 29.47 23.06 16.40
C MET A 1 28.20 23.02 17.25
N PRO A 2 28.26 23.10 18.59
CA PRO A 2 27.08 23.14 19.46
C PRO A 2 26.67 24.58 19.85
N GLY A 3 27.07 25.60 19.14
CA GLY A 3 26.84 26.99 19.54
C GLY A 3 25.61 27.68 18.99
N PHE A 4 25.03 27.19 17.88
CA PHE A 4 23.98 27.95 17.18
C PHE A 4 22.54 27.73 17.71
N ALA A 5 22.30 26.67 18.46
CA ALA A 5 20.97 26.43 19.03
C ALA A 5 20.67 27.19 20.30
N PHE A 6 21.71 27.69 21.00
CA PHE A 6 21.57 28.41 22.28
C PHE A 6 21.21 29.89 22.17
N GLU A 7 21.55 30.52 21.05
CA GLU A 7 21.27 31.97 20.87
C GLU A 7 19.85 32.28 20.38
N VAL A 8 19.17 31.35 19.70
CA VAL A 8 17.84 31.58 19.10
C VAL A 8 16.69 31.30 20.07
N HIS A 9 16.91 30.53 21.13
CA HIS A 9 15.86 30.10 22.06
C HIS A 9 16.27 30.15 23.54
N SER A 10 16.98 31.17 23.96
CA SER A 10 17.45 31.36 25.35
C SER A 10 16.34 31.42 26.42
N TRP A 11 15.07 31.50 25.99
CA TRP A 11 13.89 31.50 26.85
C TRP A 11 13.23 30.09 26.99
N VAL A 12 13.73 29.09 26.27
CA VAL A 12 13.21 27.73 26.36
C VAL A 12 14.05 26.93 27.36
N ASN A 13 13.42 26.46 28.44
CA ASN A 13 14.07 25.58 29.41
C ASN A 13 14.17 24.17 28.84
N PHE A 14 15.27 23.87 28.12
CA PHE A 14 15.53 22.59 27.47
C PHE A 14 15.60 21.42 28.47
N GLU A 15 16.11 21.63 29.68
CA GLU A 15 16.20 20.59 30.69
C GLU A 15 14.82 20.11 31.13
N SER A 16 13.85 20.99 31.30
CA SER A 16 12.49 20.62 31.67
C SER A 16 11.73 19.90 30.54
N ILE A 17 12.12 20.16 29.29
CA ILE A 17 11.57 19.48 28.12
C ILE A 17 12.22 18.10 27.96
N LEU A 18 13.54 18.00 28.10
CA LEU A 18 14.29 16.75 28.03
C LEU A 18 13.90 15.76 29.14
N GLN A 19 13.63 16.24 30.34
CA GLN A 19 13.11 15.41 31.44
C GLN A 19 11.72 14.84 31.16
N LYS A 20 10.92 15.51 30.33
CA LYS A 20 9.61 15.01 29.87
C LYS A 20 9.70 14.10 28.66
N CYS A 21 10.82 14.14 27.95
CA CYS A 21 11.16 13.27 26.81
C CYS A 21 12.12 12.16 27.24
N LEU A 22 11.87 11.51 28.37
CA LEU A 22 12.66 10.36 28.81
C LEU A 22 12.49 9.23 27.78
N VAL A 23 13.40 9.20 26.83
CA VAL A 23 13.71 8.01 26.03
C VAL A 23 14.34 7.02 27.00
N GLY A 24 13.77 5.84 27.15
CA GLY A 24 14.23 4.84 28.12
C GLY A 24 15.73 4.55 28.00
N PRO A 25 16.35 3.93 29.01
CA PRO A 25 17.78 3.70 29.03
C PRO A 25 18.20 2.94 27.77
N LEU A 26 19.26 3.42 27.09
CA LEU A 26 19.94 2.69 26.05
C LEU A 26 20.30 1.30 26.64
N VAL A 27 19.78 0.25 26.05
CA VAL A 27 20.21 -1.11 26.40
C VAL A 27 21.67 -1.21 25.99
N SER A 28 22.57 -1.26 26.98
CA SER A 28 24.01 -1.41 26.81
C SER A 28 24.28 -2.73 26.08
N GLY A 29 24.75 -2.64 24.85
CA GLY A 29 25.07 -3.81 24.01
C GLY A 29 25.56 -3.41 22.62
N VAL A 30 25.90 -2.17 22.41
CA VAL A 30 26.53 -1.71 21.15
C VAL A 30 27.91 -1.18 21.52
N ASP A 31 28.94 -1.78 20.90
CA ASP A 31 30.34 -1.39 21.05
C ASP A 31 30.52 0.13 20.91
N GLU A 32 31.37 0.71 21.80
CA GLU A 32 31.65 2.16 21.94
C GLU A 32 32.31 2.84 20.73
N ASP A 33 32.45 2.16 19.60
CA ASP A 33 33.23 2.65 18.43
C ASP A 33 32.43 3.43 17.37
N VAL A 34 31.18 3.78 17.60
CA VAL A 34 30.34 4.47 16.58
C VAL A 34 30.41 6.00 16.65
N PHE A 35 31.05 6.59 17.63
CA PHE A 35 31.20 8.04 17.77
C PHE A 35 32.65 8.52 17.83
N ALA A 36 33.52 8.07 16.92
CA ALA A 36 34.85 8.64 16.75
C ALA A 36 34.78 9.81 15.73
N ILE A 37 35.03 11.00 16.23
CA ILE A 37 35.24 12.20 15.40
C ILE A 37 36.53 12.03 14.59
N PRO A 38 36.56 12.31 13.26
CA PRO A 38 37.77 12.19 12.48
C PRO A 38 38.75 13.35 12.79
N GLY A 39 39.87 13.03 13.37
CA GLY A 39 40.95 14.01 13.55
C GLY A 39 42.01 13.62 14.55
N GLY A 40 42.96 12.77 14.18
CA GLY A 40 44.12 12.48 15.03
C GLY A 40 44.95 11.30 14.54
N SER A 41 45.93 11.57 13.70
CA SER A 41 46.96 10.61 13.26
C SER A 41 47.77 10.03 14.41
N LYS A 42 47.98 8.68 14.45
CA LYS A 42 49.29 8.06 14.65
C LYS A 42 49.27 6.53 14.67
N LYS A 43 50.05 6.00 13.71
CA LYS A 43 50.99 4.83 13.73
C LYS A 43 50.49 3.41 14.08
N SER A 44 50.51 2.65 13.03
CA SER A 44 50.72 1.22 12.80
C SER A 44 51.24 0.36 13.96
N LYS A 45 50.58 -0.78 14.19
CA LYS A 45 51.21 -2.08 14.43
C LYS A 45 50.40 -3.18 13.76
N LYS A 46 51.07 -3.89 12.82
CA LYS A 46 50.65 -5.13 12.20
C LYS A 46 50.47 -6.21 13.26
N ASN A 47 49.31 -6.86 13.33
CA ASN A 47 49.20 -8.24 13.75
C ASN A 47 48.16 -8.93 12.88
N SER A 48 48.58 -9.95 12.20
CA SER A 48 47.81 -10.82 11.31
C SER A 48 46.98 -11.80 12.15
N ASN A 49 45.65 -11.68 12.05
CA ASN A 49 44.72 -12.74 12.45
C ASN A 49 43.87 -13.17 11.27
N PRO A 50 43.47 -14.47 11.19
CA PRO A 50 42.82 -15.05 10.02
C PRO A 50 41.41 -14.46 9.79
N PRO A 51 40.86 -14.54 8.55
CA PRO A 51 39.62 -13.89 8.21
C PRO A 51 38.46 -14.51 9.00
N LYS A 52 37.84 -13.73 9.89
CA LYS A 52 36.54 -14.06 10.43
C LYS A 52 35.52 -14.07 9.30
N THR A 53 34.93 -15.22 9.06
CA THR A 53 33.72 -15.36 8.25
C THR A 53 32.69 -14.34 8.72
N LYS A 54 32.34 -13.40 7.82
CA LYS A 54 31.25 -12.46 8.04
C LYS A 54 29.99 -13.28 8.21
N SER A 55 29.40 -13.25 9.40
CA SER A 55 28.00 -13.61 9.61
C SER A 55 27.14 -12.75 8.69
N PRO A 56 25.99 -13.25 8.15
CA PRO A 56 25.09 -12.43 7.37
C PRO A 56 24.68 -11.21 8.21
N SER A 57 24.86 -10.00 7.69
CA SER A 57 24.44 -8.77 8.35
C SER A 57 22.94 -8.88 8.61
N GLU A 58 22.54 -9.02 9.86
CA GLU A 58 21.16 -8.87 10.28
C GLU A 58 20.68 -7.50 9.83
N ASP A 59 19.66 -7.49 8.98
CA ASP A 59 18.98 -6.27 8.55
C ASP A 59 18.17 -5.75 9.74
N VAL A 60 18.80 -4.97 10.59
CA VAL A 60 18.20 -4.46 11.82
C VAL A 60 17.16 -3.40 11.46
N ILE A 61 15.88 -3.80 11.51
CA ILE A 61 14.75 -2.89 11.51
C ILE A 61 14.82 -2.10 12.83
N LYS A 62 14.78 -0.77 12.77
CA LYS A 62 14.78 0.08 13.96
C LYS A 62 13.34 0.37 14.40
N PHE A 63 13.13 0.37 15.69
CA PHE A 63 11.82 0.60 16.32
C PHE A 63 11.91 1.72 17.35
N ASP A 64 10.81 2.45 17.46
CA ASP A 64 10.62 3.45 18.49
C ASP A 64 9.14 3.53 18.85
N TRP A 65 8.79 4.23 19.91
CA TRP A 65 7.42 4.47 20.30
C TRP A 65 7.26 5.76 21.08
N THR A 66 6.10 6.35 20.99
CA THR A 66 5.69 7.51 21.80
C THR A 66 4.30 7.30 22.34
N GLN A 67 3.96 8.00 23.42
CA GLN A 67 2.61 7.98 23.94
C GLN A 67 2.09 9.37 24.26
N GLN A 68 0.79 9.50 24.18
CA GLN A 68 0.00 10.59 24.73
C GLN A 68 -1.02 10.02 25.72
N GLN A 69 -1.80 10.87 26.36
CA GLN A 69 -2.80 10.42 27.31
C GLN A 69 -3.73 9.34 26.72
N LYS A 70 -4.28 9.63 25.52
CA LYS A 70 -5.31 8.77 24.88
C LYS A 70 -4.75 7.72 23.93
N PHE A 71 -3.53 7.89 23.41
CA PHE A 71 -3.00 6.98 22.39
C PHE A 71 -1.52 6.70 22.53
N VAL A 72 -1.08 5.65 21.89
CA VAL A 72 0.31 5.25 21.70
C VAL A 72 0.61 5.16 20.22
N THR A 73 1.81 5.54 19.81
CA THR A 73 2.29 5.39 18.43
C THR A 73 3.57 4.59 18.42
N PHE A 74 3.60 3.52 17.65
CA PHE A 74 4.79 2.73 17.36
C PHE A 74 5.36 3.15 16.02
N TYR A 75 6.67 3.32 15.96
CA TYR A 75 7.41 3.69 14.76
C TYR A 75 8.30 2.53 14.31
N ILE A 76 8.25 2.23 13.03
CA ILE A 76 9.10 1.22 12.40
C ILE A 76 9.86 1.90 11.27
N TYR A 77 11.19 1.84 11.31
CA TYR A 77 12.08 2.43 10.32
C TYR A 77 12.71 1.33 9.48
N LEU A 78 12.59 1.44 8.16
CA LEU A 78 12.99 0.46 7.19
C LEU A 78 14.15 0.98 6.33
N LYS A 79 15.03 0.08 5.90
CA LYS A 79 16.03 0.41 4.86
C LYS A 79 15.40 0.46 3.47
N GLU A 80 14.43 -0.41 3.21
CA GLU A 80 13.66 -0.48 1.97
C GLU A 80 12.21 -0.08 2.18
N PRO A 81 11.49 0.32 1.11
CA PRO A 81 10.05 0.59 1.20
C PRO A 81 9.27 -0.58 1.78
N VAL A 82 8.17 -0.28 2.46
CA VAL A 82 7.27 -1.31 2.97
C VAL A 82 6.63 -2.09 1.82
N LYS A 83 6.88 -3.40 1.80
CA LYS A 83 6.29 -4.36 0.85
C LYS A 83 5.24 -5.24 1.53
N GLN A 84 5.40 -5.45 2.84
CA GLN A 84 4.51 -6.26 3.65
C GLN A 84 4.38 -5.61 5.02
N LEU A 85 3.16 -5.43 5.47
CA LEU A 85 2.84 -5.04 6.84
C LEU A 85 1.57 -5.77 7.28
N TYR A 86 1.71 -6.52 8.34
CA TYR A 86 0.63 -7.17 9.06
C TYR A 86 0.70 -6.75 10.51
N VAL A 87 -0.40 -6.40 11.12
CA VAL A 87 -0.48 -6.04 12.53
C VAL A 87 -1.63 -6.80 13.18
N LYS A 88 -1.36 -7.46 14.29
CA LYS A 88 -2.35 -8.19 15.08
C LYS A 88 -2.27 -7.78 16.54
N ASN A 89 -3.42 -7.47 17.13
CA ASN A 89 -3.54 -7.25 18.57
C ASN A 89 -4.06 -8.53 19.23
N ILE A 90 -3.30 -9.05 20.18
CA ILE A 90 -3.63 -10.27 20.90
C ILE A 90 -4.16 -9.92 22.29
N PRO A 91 -5.19 -10.64 22.80
CA PRO A 91 -5.80 -10.36 24.10
C PRO A 91 -4.86 -10.36 25.30
N SER A 92 -3.68 -10.98 25.18
CA SER A 92 -2.62 -11.02 26.21
C SER A 92 -1.80 -9.72 26.34
N ASN A 93 -2.32 -8.59 25.89
CA ASN A 93 -1.62 -7.30 25.82
C ASN A 93 -0.35 -7.37 24.98
N GLU A 94 -0.49 -7.93 23.78
CA GLU A 94 0.61 -8.02 22.84
C GLU A 94 0.19 -7.41 21.48
N LEU A 95 1.13 -6.70 20.88
CA LEU A 95 1.02 -6.22 19.51
C LEU A 95 2.05 -6.95 18.65
N TRP A 96 1.58 -7.69 17.68
CA TRP A 96 2.42 -8.39 16.72
C TRP A 96 2.43 -7.64 15.41
N SER A 97 3.60 -7.52 14.80
CA SER A 97 3.75 -6.93 13.48
C SER A 97 4.69 -7.77 12.63
N LEU A 98 4.28 -8.06 11.39
CA LEU A 98 5.17 -8.61 10.36
C LEU A 98 5.48 -7.48 9.38
N VAL A 99 6.76 -7.19 9.19
CA VAL A 99 7.20 -6.13 8.31
C VAL A 99 8.30 -6.64 7.40
N ASN A 100 8.07 -6.67 6.10
CA ASN A 100 9.02 -7.14 5.08
C ASN A 100 9.68 -8.49 5.45
N GLY A 101 8.89 -9.44 5.95
CA GLY A 101 9.36 -10.77 6.35
C GLY A 101 9.92 -10.85 7.78
N THR A 102 10.02 -9.73 8.50
CA THR A 102 10.52 -9.72 9.89
C THR A 102 9.36 -9.59 10.87
N TRP A 103 9.25 -10.54 11.79
CA TRP A 103 8.29 -10.48 12.88
C TRP A 103 8.79 -9.66 14.05
N VAL A 104 7.90 -8.85 14.58
CA VAL A 104 8.11 -8.00 15.76
C VAL A 104 6.95 -8.18 16.72
N ARG A 105 7.26 -8.42 17.98
CA ARG A 105 6.29 -8.61 19.04
C ARG A 105 6.54 -7.62 20.17
N TRP A 106 5.51 -6.86 20.50
CA TRP A 106 5.54 -5.91 21.61
C TRP A 106 4.72 -6.44 22.78
N SER A 107 5.28 -6.42 23.98
CA SER A 107 4.53 -6.55 25.22
C SER A 107 4.05 -5.18 25.63
N LEU A 108 2.75 -5.05 25.90
CA LEU A 108 2.08 -3.80 26.19
C LEU A 108 1.70 -3.72 27.67
N PRO A 109 1.74 -2.52 28.29
CA PRO A 109 1.31 -2.34 29.68
C PRO A 109 -0.19 -2.52 29.90
N SER A 110 -1.01 -2.25 28.89
CA SER A 110 -2.46 -2.42 28.92
C SER A 110 -3.04 -2.70 27.53
N THR A 111 -4.32 -3.01 27.49
CA THR A 111 -5.08 -3.24 26.25
C THR A 111 -5.17 -1.97 25.38
N LEU A 112 -5.34 -2.20 24.09
CA LEU A 112 -5.51 -1.14 23.09
C LEU A 112 -6.83 -1.30 22.36
N ASN A 113 -7.43 -0.17 21.99
CA ASN A 113 -8.60 -0.17 21.13
C ASN A 113 -8.21 -0.47 19.69
N TRP A 114 -9.07 -1.15 18.98
CA TRP A 114 -8.88 -1.54 17.59
C TRP A 114 -9.95 -0.89 16.70
N PRO A 115 -9.70 -0.50 15.48
CA PRO A 115 -8.50 -0.75 14.67
C PRO A 115 -7.37 0.30 14.86
N PRO A 116 -6.13 -0.02 14.44
CA PRO A 116 -5.05 0.95 14.41
C PRO A 116 -5.25 1.99 13.30
N ILE A 117 -4.70 3.17 13.51
CA ILE A 117 -4.46 4.14 12.44
C ILE A 117 -3.03 3.90 11.93
N ILE A 118 -2.90 3.48 10.68
CA ILE A 118 -1.60 3.27 10.05
C ILE A 118 -1.29 4.47 9.16
N VAL A 119 -0.09 5.01 9.31
CA VAL A 119 0.41 6.12 8.50
C VAL A 119 1.76 5.75 7.91
N LEU A 120 1.96 6.05 6.64
CA LEU A 120 3.23 5.96 5.94
C LEU A 120 3.69 7.39 5.62
N PRO A 121 4.33 8.08 6.57
CA PRO A 121 4.51 9.53 6.50
C PRO A 121 5.56 9.97 5.47
N THR A 122 6.41 9.04 5.02
CA THR A 122 7.48 9.34 4.06
C THR A 122 7.10 8.92 2.65
N ASN A 123 7.51 9.71 1.65
CA ASN A 123 7.27 9.40 0.23
C ASN A 123 7.98 8.13 -0.23
N ASP A 124 9.07 7.76 0.41
CA ASP A 124 9.85 6.57 0.15
C ASP A 124 9.28 5.32 0.83
N MET A 125 8.21 5.49 1.63
CA MET A 125 7.54 4.41 2.37
C MET A 125 8.49 3.60 3.29
N LYS A 126 9.53 4.25 3.83
CA LYS A 126 10.52 3.64 4.72
C LYS A 126 10.24 3.86 6.20
N LYS A 127 9.18 4.55 6.54
CA LYS A 127 8.69 4.74 7.90
C LYS A 127 7.25 4.30 8.00
N ILE A 128 6.92 3.58 9.07
CA ILE A 128 5.55 3.16 9.39
C ILE A 128 5.23 3.74 10.76
N GLU A 129 4.06 4.35 10.90
CA GLU A 129 3.49 4.76 12.18
C GLU A 129 2.22 3.96 12.43
N ILE A 130 2.19 3.23 13.55
CA ILE A 130 1.05 2.45 14.02
C ILE A 130 0.51 3.15 15.25
N LYS A 131 -0.57 3.90 15.09
CA LYS A 131 -1.23 4.62 16.16
C LYS A 131 -2.44 3.85 16.65
N LEU A 132 -2.54 3.63 17.96
CA LEU A 132 -3.63 2.93 18.63
C LEU A 132 -4.12 3.74 19.81
N ASP A 133 -5.44 3.78 19.99
CA ASP A 133 -6.05 4.37 21.16
C ASP A 133 -5.89 3.41 22.35
N LYS A 134 -5.61 3.94 23.53
CA LYS A 134 -5.59 3.19 24.77
C LYS A 134 -7.03 2.87 25.16
N SER A 135 -7.28 1.63 25.65
CA SER A 135 -8.59 1.31 26.21
C SER A 135 -8.80 1.99 27.58
N ASP A 136 -10.02 2.42 27.83
CA ASP A 136 -10.42 3.13 29.06
C ASP A 136 -10.52 2.21 30.31
N ASP A 137 -9.76 1.13 30.35
CA ASP A 137 -9.77 0.19 31.47
C ASP A 137 -9.22 0.85 32.74
N ASN A 138 -10.14 1.30 33.60
CA ASN A 138 -9.90 1.83 34.95
C ASN A 138 -9.13 3.18 35.01
N ASN A 139 -9.85 4.26 35.01
CA ASN A 139 -9.41 5.66 35.19
C ASN A 139 -8.75 6.31 33.96
N GLY A 140 -9.52 6.46 32.92
CA GLY A 140 -9.37 7.42 31.82
C GLY A 140 -7.99 8.02 31.58
N SER A 141 -7.34 7.64 30.52
CA SER A 141 -6.24 8.40 29.89
C SER A 141 -4.97 8.65 30.73
N SER A 142 -4.47 7.66 31.46
CA SER A 142 -3.17 7.82 32.14
C SER A 142 -1.99 7.45 31.22
N MET A 143 -0.89 8.18 31.38
CA MET A 143 0.38 7.80 30.78
C MET A 143 0.81 6.44 31.34
N TRP A 144 1.24 5.53 30.47
CA TRP A 144 1.77 4.24 30.92
C TRP A 144 3.04 4.46 31.73
N GLN A 145 3.07 3.91 32.91
CA GLN A 145 4.25 3.94 33.78
C GLN A 145 5.27 2.86 33.38
N LYS A 146 4.78 1.75 32.80
CA LYS A 146 5.63 0.68 32.26
C LYS A 146 5.87 0.94 30.77
N ILE A 147 7.07 0.61 30.31
CA ILE A 147 7.52 0.81 28.94
C ILE A 147 7.14 -0.40 28.10
N PRO A 148 6.51 -0.25 26.93
CA PRO A 148 6.40 -1.34 25.96
C PRO A 148 7.79 -1.88 25.62
N HIS A 149 7.94 -3.20 25.56
CA HIS A 149 9.22 -3.79 25.22
C HIS A 149 9.07 -4.87 24.15
N LEU A 150 10.12 -5.04 23.37
CA LEU A 150 10.18 -6.07 22.33
C LEU A 150 10.40 -7.43 22.96
N ILE A 151 9.66 -8.42 22.47
CA ILE A 151 9.82 -9.83 22.84
C ILE A 151 10.42 -10.55 21.62
N PRO A 152 11.50 -11.35 21.79
CA PRO A 152 12.01 -12.18 20.70
C PRO A 152 10.92 -13.11 20.15
N VAL A 153 10.84 -13.22 18.83
CA VAL A 153 9.91 -14.13 18.15
C VAL A 153 10.68 -15.35 17.67
N SER A 154 10.24 -16.54 18.06
CA SER A 154 10.82 -17.79 17.56
C SER A 154 10.23 -18.14 16.18
N ASN A 155 11.03 -18.73 15.29
CA ASN A 155 10.61 -19.11 13.93
C ASN A 155 9.45 -20.13 13.86
N LYS A 156 8.97 -20.64 15.00
CA LYS A 156 7.86 -21.61 15.07
C LYS A 156 6.49 -21.00 15.33
N GLU A 157 6.41 -19.70 15.64
CA GLU A 157 5.17 -19.02 16.06
C GLU A 157 4.45 -18.26 14.95
N TYR A 158 4.79 -18.49 13.67
CA TYR A 158 4.24 -17.71 12.58
C TYR A 158 2.80 -18.10 12.25
N PRO A 159 1.84 -17.18 12.34
CA PRO A 159 0.54 -17.36 11.73
C PRO A 159 0.69 -17.18 10.22
N CYS A 160 1.09 -18.25 9.51
CA CYS A 160 1.10 -18.26 8.04
C CYS A 160 -0.27 -18.69 7.52
N GLY A 161 -0.77 -18.04 6.50
CA GLY A 161 -1.93 -18.51 5.76
C GLY A 161 -2.97 -17.43 5.49
N PHE A 162 -4.11 -17.88 5.02
CA PHE A 162 -5.26 -17.03 4.78
C PHE A 162 -5.83 -16.49 6.10
N SER A 163 -6.10 -15.18 6.11
CA SER A 163 -6.88 -14.57 7.17
C SER A 163 -8.36 -14.57 6.83
N GLN A 164 -9.20 -14.57 7.86
CA GLN A 164 -10.64 -14.54 7.69
C GLN A 164 -11.16 -13.11 7.73
N LEU A 165 -11.94 -12.75 6.71
CA LEU A 165 -12.72 -11.52 6.67
C LEU A 165 -14.20 -11.86 6.54
N SER A 166 -15.04 -11.01 7.13
CA SER A 166 -16.49 -11.08 6.96
C SER A 166 -16.95 -10.06 5.92
N VAL A 167 -17.94 -10.42 5.13
CA VAL A 167 -18.60 -9.48 4.22
C VAL A 167 -19.42 -8.49 5.06
N LYS A 168 -19.06 -7.21 5.02
CA LYS A 168 -19.73 -6.14 5.78
C LYS A 168 -20.83 -5.47 4.99
N ASN A 169 -20.50 -5.07 3.77
CA ASN A 169 -21.41 -4.32 2.92
C ASN A 169 -21.16 -4.62 1.44
N ILE A 170 -22.25 -4.64 0.68
CA ILE A 170 -22.24 -4.77 -0.78
C ILE A 170 -23.09 -3.65 -1.35
N THR A 171 -22.49 -2.81 -2.20
CA THR A 171 -23.18 -1.70 -2.84
C THR A 171 -23.04 -1.79 -4.35
N GLN A 172 -24.13 -1.72 -5.07
CA GLN A 172 -24.14 -1.73 -6.53
C GLN A 172 -23.61 -0.40 -7.07
N VAL A 173 -22.63 -0.48 -7.99
CA VAL A 173 -21.99 0.67 -8.64
C VAL A 173 -22.64 0.96 -9.98
N ASN A 174 -22.86 -0.09 -10.79
CA ASN A 174 -23.58 -0.03 -12.04
C ASN A 174 -24.35 -1.36 -12.25
N HIS A 175 -24.81 -1.64 -13.48
CA HIS A 175 -25.69 -2.79 -13.76
C HIS A 175 -25.05 -4.15 -13.41
N ASN A 176 -23.72 -4.28 -13.36
CA ASN A 176 -23.02 -5.53 -13.09
C ASN A 176 -21.74 -5.39 -12.23
N VAL A 177 -21.47 -4.20 -11.70
CA VAL A 177 -20.32 -3.96 -10.82
C VAL A 177 -20.78 -3.56 -9.43
N TYR A 178 -20.13 -4.12 -8.42
CA TYR A 178 -20.42 -3.92 -7.01
C TYR A 178 -19.14 -3.52 -6.25
N THR A 179 -19.26 -2.69 -5.24
CA THR A 179 -18.24 -2.60 -4.20
C THR A 179 -18.60 -3.57 -3.07
N VAL A 180 -17.61 -4.33 -2.63
CA VAL A 180 -17.72 -5.28 -1.53
C VAL A 180 -16.74 -4.85 -0.45
N THR A 181 -17.24 -4.50 0.72
CA THR A 181 -16.42 -4.16 1.88
C THR A 181 -16.33 -5.37 2.79
N LEU A 182 -15.10 -5.77 3.08
CA LEU A 182 -14.74 -6.89 3.96
C LEU A 182 -14.11 -6.33 5.23
N GLU A 183 -14.54 -6.82 6.39
CA GLU A 183 -13.95 -6.51 7.70
C GLU A 183 -13.19 -7.71 8.26
N TYR A 184 -12.10 -7.47 8.96
CA TYR A 184 -11.36 -8.52 9.64
C TYR A 184 -12.20 -9.12 10.78
N VAL A 185 -12.28 -10.45 10.83
CA VAL A 185 -12.97 -11.17 11.91
C VAL A 185 -12.18 -11.08 13.22
N GLU A 186 -10.86 -11.08 13.12
CA GLU A 186 -9.95 -10.89 14.24
C GLU A 186 -9.44 -9.44 14.29
N LYS A 187 -8.83 -9.05 15.41
CA LYS A 187 -8.12 -7.77 15.54
C LYS A 187 -6.82 -7.79 14.73
N VAL A 188 -6.95 -7.76 13.42
CA VAL A 188 -5.89 -7.86 12.43
C VAL A 188 -5.95 -6.68 11.47
N PHE A 189 -4.82 -6.24 10.98
CA PHE A 189 -4.68 -5.26 9.92
C PHE A 189 -3.70 -5.79 8.88
N TYR A 190 -4.07 -5.72 7.61
CA TYR A 190 -3.19 -5.97 6.47
C TYR A 190 -2.98 -4.70 5.68
N TYR A 191 -1.73 -4.36 5.46
CA TYR A 191 -1.39 -3.39 4.44
C TYR A 191 -1.26 -4.11 3.10
N VAL A 192 -2.08 -3.71 2.15
CA VAL A 192 -1.93 -4.11 0.76
C VAL A 192 -1.20 -2.99 0.03
N PRO A 193 0.03 -3.17 -0.47
CA PRO A 193 0.73 -2.15 -1.23
C PRO A 193 -0.08 -1.68 -2.44
N ILE A 194 0.14 -0.44 -2.89
CA ILE A 194 -0.53 0.09 -4.08
C ILE A 194 -0.17 -0.79 -5.27
N GLY A 195 -1.18 -1.16 -6.08
CA GLY A 195 -1.00 -2.03 -7.24
C GLY A 195 -0.86 -3.52 -6.93
N HIS A 196 -0.83 -3.92 -5.65
CA HIS A 196 -0.87 -5.33 -5.26
C HIS A 196 -2.31 -5.83 -5.20
N HIS A 197 -2.46 -7.13 -5.36
CA HIS A 197 -3.73 -7.84 -5.24
C HIS A 197 -3.68 -8.85 -4.10
N ILE A 198 -4.84 -9.30 -3.70
CA ILE A 198 -5.07 -10.39 -2.76
C ILE A 198 -5.83 -11.51 -3.46
N ILE A 199 -5.68 -12.72 -2.98
CA ILE A 199 -6.50 -13.85 -3.39
C ILE A 199 -7.60 -14.04 -2.36
N LEU A 200 -8.84 -14.03 -2.80
CA LEU A 200 -9.96 -14.50 -2.00
C LEU A 200 -10.24 -15.95 -2.33
N ASN A 201 -10.49 -16.77 -1.32
CA ASN A 201 -11.03 -18.11 -1.50
C ASN A 201 -12.24 -18.37 -0.64
N ALA A 202 -13.13 -19.21 -1.16
CA ALA A 202 -14.30 -19.70 -0.44
C ALA A 202 -14.68 -21.09 -0.98
N THR A 203 -15.32 -21.89 -0.12
CA THR A 203 -15.91 -23.15 -0.54
C THR A 203 -17.31 -22.88 -1.10
N ILE A 204 -17.47 -23.08 -2.41
CA ILE A 204 -18.73 -22.87 -3.13
C ILE A 204 -19.18 -24.21 -3.71
N LYS A 205 -20.34 -24.69 -3.31
CA LYS A 205 -20.89 -25.98 -3.72
C LYS A 205 -19.90 -27.14 -3.52
N GLY A 206 -19.16 -27.13 -2.41
CA GLY A 206 -18.19 -28.16 -2.06
C GLY A 206 -16.82 -28.04 -2.74
N GLN A 207 -16.59 -27.03 -3.57
CA GLN A 207 -15.31 -26.78 -4.24
C GLN A 207 -14.68 -25.50 -3.71
N VAL A 208 -13.36 -25.52 -3.48
CA VAL A 208 -12.59 -24.33 -3.16
C VAL A 208 -12.38 -23.55 -4.46
N VAL A 209 -12.87 -22.32 -4.47
CA VAL A 209 -12.73 -21.41 -5.61
C VAL A 209 -11.93 -20.20 -5.19
N GLU A 210 -10.90 -19.85 -5.95
CA GLU A 210 -10.02 -18.74 -5.70
C GLU A 210 -10.11 -17.68 -6.79
N ARG A 211 -10.06 -16.39 -6.41
CA ARG A 211 -10.02 -15.25 -7.36
C ARG A 211 -9.17 -14.12 -6.81
N GLN A 212 -8.45 -13.49 -7.71
CA GLN A 212 -7.63 -12.32 -7.42
C GLN A 212 -8.45 -11.04 -7.48
N TYR A 213 -8.22 -10.16 -6.51
CA TYR A 213 -8.84 -8.84 -6.46
C TYR A 213 -7.83 -7.79 -6.02
N THR A 214 -7.84 -6.65 -6.67
CA THR A 214 -7.07 -5.48 -6.24
C THR A 214 -7.92 -4.61 -5.33
N PRO A 215 -7.53 -4.40 -4.06
CA PRO A 215 -8.24 -3.50 -3.16
C PRO A 215 -8.28 -2.06 -3.70
N ILE A 216 -9.40 -1.41 -3.47
CA ILE A 216 -9.63 -0.01 -3.85
C ILE A 216 -9.81 0.86 -2.61
N THR A 217 -9.74 2.18 -2.82
CA THR A 217 -10.16 3.23 -1.87
C THR A 217 -11.12 4.17 -2.59
N ASN A 218 -11.79 5.06 -1.87
CA ASN A 218 -12.56 6.11 -2.52
C ASN A 218 -11.64 7.05 -3.31
N LEU A 219 -12.08 7.55 -4.47
CA LEU A 219 -11.29 8.45 -5.32
C LEU A 219 -10.99 9.83 -4.69
N VAL A 220 -11.70 10.20 -3.64
CA VAL A 220 -11.64 11.54 -3.03
C VAL A 220 -11.22 11.49 -1.56
N SER A 221 -11.02 10.31 -0.97
CA SER A 221 -10.74 10.18 0.46
C SER A 221 -9.24 10.17 0.76
N GLN A 222 -8.79 11.16 1.54
CA GLN A 222 -7.45 11.20 2.12
C GLN A 222 -7.37 10.47 3.48
N SER A 223 -8.34 9.66 3.82
CA SER A 223 -8.41 9.04 5.15
C SER A 223 -7.41 7.90 5.33
N SER A 224 -6.96 7.77 6.57
CA SER A 224 -6.29 6.60 7.16
C SER A 224 -6.78 5.27 6.58
N PHE A 225 -5.89 4.28 6.56
CA PHE A 225 -6.22 2.92 6.09
C PHE A 225 -7.49 2.41 6.78
N PRO A 226 -8.47 1.92 6.01
CA PRO A 226 -9.74 1.44 6.58
C PRO A 226 -9.53 0.19 7.44
N ALA A 227 -10.44 -0.02 8.39
CA ALA A 227 -10.47 -1.22 9.23
C ALA A 227 -10.76 -2.53 8.46
N GLY A 228 -10.81 -2.47 7.15
CA GLY A 228 -11.12 -3.58 6.26
C GLY A 228 -10.64 -3.33 4.84
N ILE A 229 -11.03 -4.22 3.95
CA ILE A 229 -10.66 -4.20 2.54
C ILE A 229 -11.91 -3.92 1.70
N THR A 230 -11.83 -2.94 0.81
CA THR A 230 -12.90 -2.69 -0.17
C THR A 230 -12.44 -3.16 -1.55
N LEU A 231 -13.28 -3.94 -2.20
CA LEU A 231 -13.07 -4.50 -3.53
C LEU A 231 -14.12 -3.97 -4.49
N MET A 232 -13.75 -3.87 -5.76
CA MET A 232 -14.67 -3.64 -6.87
C MET A 232 -14.80 -4.92 -7.66
N VAL A 233 -15.99 -5.48 -7.69
CA VAL A 233 -16.28 -6.81 -8.22
C VAL A 233 -17.25 -6.71 -9.36
N LYS A 234 -16.85 -7.14 -10.56
CA LYS A 234 -17.77 -7.32 -11.69
C LYS A 234 -18.42 -8.70 -11.55
N SER A 235 -19.72 -8.71 -11.40
CA SER A 235 -20.52 -9.95 -11.36
C SER A 235 -20.85 -10.40 -12.78
N TYR A 236 -20.51 -11.66 -13.06
CA TYR A 236 -20.86 -12.31 -14.31
C TYR A 236 -21.96 -13.33 -14.04
N PRO A 237 -23.01 -13.45 -14.89
CA PRO A 237 -24.09 -14.41 -14.69
C PRO A 237 -23.58 -15.85 -14.48
N ASP A 238 -22.56 -16.24 -15.24
CA ASP A 238 -21.94 -17.57 -15.18
C ASP A 238 -20.71 -17.62 -14.24
N GLY A 239 -20.41 -16.52 -13.56
CA GLY A 239 -19.23 -16.41 -12.69
C GLY A 239 -19.48 -17.05 -11.33
N ILE A 240 -18.85 -18.20 -11.04
CA ILE A 240 -19.03 -18.94 -9.79
C ILE A 240 -18.71 -18.08 -8.57
N PHE A 241 -17.52 -17.46 -8.52
CA PHE A 241 -17.07 -16.71 -7.35
C PHE A 241 -17.68 -15.30 -7.30
N SER A 242 -17.69 -14.57 -8.42
CA SER A 242 -18.18 -13.18 -8.44
C SER A 242 -19.67 -13.08 -8.13
N SER A 243 -20.51 -13.95 -8.71
CA SER A 243 -21.94 -14.01 -8.42
C SER A 243 -22.19 -14.49 -6.98
N TRP A 244 -21.41 -15.47 -6.51
CA TRP A 244 -21.48 -15.89 -5.11
C TRP A 244 -21.14 -14.72 -4.17
N LEU A 245 -20.02 -14.04 -4.37
CA LEU A 245 -19.56 -12.96 -3.48
C LEU A 245 -20.55 -11.78 -3.46
N THR A 246 -21.06 -11.37 -4.63
CA THR A 246 -21.98 -10.22 -4.73
C THR A 246 -23.40 -10.52 -4.29
N SER A 247 -23.76 -11.79 -4.07
CA SER A 247 -25.06 -12.20 -3.55
C SER A 247 -25.10 -12.38 -2.02
N ARG A 248 -23.98 -12.15 -1.31
CA ARG A 248 -23.91 -12.31 0.14
C ARG A 248 -24.78 -11.27 0.86
N LYS A 249 -25.30 -11.66 2.01
CA LYS A 249 -26.20 -10.78 2.82
C LYS A 249 -25.50 -10.13 4.03
N GLY A 250 -24.24 -10.44 4.23
CA GLY A 250 -23.44 -9.98 5.35
C GLY A 250 -23.05 -11.12 6.30
N ASN A 251 -21.93 -10.92 7.00
CA ASN A 251 -21.32 -11.85 7.97
C ASN A 251 -20.81 -13.20 7.40
N GLU A 252 -20.90 -13.44 6.11
CA GLU A 252 -20.24 -14.60 5.52
C GLU A 252 -18.73 -14.42 5.49
N ILE A 253 -18.04 -15.52 5.78
CA ILE A 253 -16.58 -15.54 5.87
C ILE A 253 -15.96 -15.82 4.50
N VAL A 254 -14.94 -15.04 4.18
CA VAL A 254 -14.03 -15.24 3.04
C VAL A 254 -12.61 -15.33 3.55
N ASN A 255 -11.83 -16.25 3.02
CA ASN A 255 -10.40 -16.30 3.32
C ASN A 255 -9.63 -15.38 2.37
N VAL A 256 -8.64 -14.70 2.91
CA VAL A 256 -7.82 -13.71 2.19
C VAL A 256 -6.35 -14.06 2.33
N SER A 257 -5.64 -14.15 1.19
CA SER A 257 -4.20 -14.37 1.17
C SER A 257 -3.41 -13.15 1.61
N GLU A 258 -2.12 -13.33 1.84
CA GLU A 258 -1.18 -12.22 1.84
C GLU A 258 -1.19 -11.48 0.49
N PRO A 259 -0.90 -10.14 0.49
CA PRO A 259 -0.82 -9.37 -0.74
C PRO A 259 0.32 -9.85 -1.64
N THR A 260 0.05 -9.94 -2.94
CA THR A 260 1.04 -10.27 -3.96
C THR A 260 1.02 -9.25 -5.09
N GLY A 261 2.16 -9.00 -5.71
CA GLY A 261 2.29 -8.05 -6.83
C GLY A 261 3.72 -7.57 -7.01
N GLY A 262 4.04 -7.04 -8.19
CA GLY A 262 5.37 -6.54 -8.53
C GLY A 262 5.43 -5.01 -8.71
N PHE A 263 4.30 -4.31 -8.61
CA PHE A 263 4.28 -2.86 -8.76
C PHE A 263 4.81 -2.16 -7.51
N SER A 264 5.60 -1.10 -7.71
CA SER A 264 6.01 -0.20 -6.64
C SER A 264 5.74 1.25 -7.05
N VAL A 265 5.27 2.07 -6.12
CA VAL A 265 5.14 3.52 -6.33
C VAL A 265 6.48 4.20 -6.59
N THR A 266 7.59 3.55 -6.28
CA THR A 266 8.94 4.05 -6.61
C THR A 266 9.18 4.11 -8.11
N PHE A 267 8.52 3.25 -8.92
CA PHE A 267 8.61 3.28 -10.38
C PHE A 267 8.07 4.59 -10.97
N ILE A 268 7.08 5.17 -10.32
CA ILE A 268 6.39 6.39 -10.76
C ILE A 268 6.75 7.62 -9.93
N ALA A 269 7.71 7.51 -9.00
CA ALA A 269 8.05 8.59 -8.08
C ALA A 269 8.63 9.82 -8.79
N GLU A 270 9.42 9.59 -9.83
CA GLU A 270 10.12 10.63 -10.58
C GLU A 270 9.38 11.07 -11.87
N CYS A 271 8.27 10.42 -12.23
CA CYS A 271 7.53 10.81 -13.42
C CYS A 271 6.76 12.13 -13.18
N THR A 272 6.61 12.92 -14.23
CA THR A 272 5.75 14.12 -14.22
C THR A 272 4.41 13.86 -14.91
N HIS A 273 4.36 12.85 -15.79
CA HIS A 273 3.18 12.44 -16.55
C HIS A 273 2.92 10.95 -16.36
N LEU A 274 1.81 10.64 -15.74
CA LEU A 274 1.36 9.28 -15.52
C LEU A 274 0.16 8.96 -16.40
N ILE A 275 0.34 8.03 -17.32
CA ILE A 275 -0.70 7.59 -18.23
C ILE A 275 -1.25 6.25 -17.76
N LEU A 276 -2.51 6.21 -17.46
CA LEU A 276 -3.22 5.02 -17.00
C LEU A 276 -4.11 4.50 -18.12
N ILE A 277 -3.89 3.26 -18.56
CA ILE A 277 -4.65 2.63 -19.64
C ILE A 277 -5.40 1.44 -19.04
N ALA A 278 -6.70 1.60 -18.88
CA ALA A 278 -7.54 0.63 -18.19
C ALA A 278 -8.71 0.15 -19.06
N ALA A 279 -9.04 -1.14 -18.97
CA ALA A 279 -10.25 -1.69 -19.59
C ALA A 279 -11.13 -2.40 -18.55
N GLY A 280 -12.40 -1.94 -18.45
CA GLY A 280 -13.37 -2.49 -17.49
C GLY A 280 -12.86 -2.47 -16.05
N THR A 281 -12.88 -3.62 -15.36
CA THR A 281 -12.36 -3.75 -13.99
C THR A 281 -10.83 -3.65 -13.89
N GLY A 282 -10.08 -3.61 -14.98
CA GLY A 282 -8.68 -3.19 -14.98
C GLY A 282 -8.47 -1.76 -14.43
N PHE A 283 -9.53 -1.05 -14.17
CA PHE A 283 -9.53 0.23 -13.46
C PHE A 283 -9.14 0.10 -11.96
N THR A 284 -9.34 -1.07 -11.34
CA THR A 284 -9.13 -1.25 -9.89
C THR A 284 -7.73 -0.88 -9.38
N PRO A 285 -6.60 -1.31 -9.99
CA PRO A 285 -5.28 -0.87 -9.53
C PRO A 285 -5.06 0.64 -9.75
N MET A 286 -5.71 1.23 -10.74
CA MET A 286 -5.55 2.65 -11.07
C MET A 286 -6.12 3.56 -9.99
N VAL A 287 -7.17 3.15 -9.28
CA VAL A 287 -7.83 3.94 -8.22
C VAL A 287 -6.82 4.41 -7.17
N ARG A 288 -6.05 3.50 -6.61
CA ARG A 288 -5.07 3.83 -5.55
C ARG A 288 -3.85 4.57 -6.09
N ILE A 289 -3.46 4.29 -7.33
CA ILE A 289 -2.40 5.01 -8.03
C ILE A 289 -2.80 6.47 -8.27
N ILE A 290 -4.04 6.74 -8.72
CA ILE A 290 -4.59 8.09 -8.90
C ILE A 290 -4.54 8.84 -7.56
N ASN A 291 -5.04 8.24 -6.49
CA ASN A 291 -5.05 8.86 -5.17
C ASN A 291 -3.63 9.19 -4.68
N TRP A 292 -2.66 8.32 -4.92
CA TRP A 292 -1.26 8.56 -4.55
C TRP A 292 -0.63 9.68 -5.40
N ALA A 293 -0.84 9.68 -6.72
CA ALA A 293 -0.25 10.65 -7.63
C ALA A 293 -0.84 12.06 -7.45
N LEU A 294 -2.10 12.16 -7.04
CA LEU A 294 -2.79 13.44 -6.85
C LEU A 294 -2.60 14.04 -5.45
N GLN A 295 -1.83 13.42 -4.57
CA GLN A 295 -1.48 14.02 -3.27
C GLN A 295 -0.90 15.44 -3.46
N PRO A 296 -1.14 16.39 -2.53
CA PRO A 296 -0.73 17.79 -2.68
C PRO A 296 0.77 17.99 -2.92
N GLN A 297 1.61 17.17 -2.29
CA GLN A 297 3.07 17.23 -2.40
C GLN A 297 3.64 16.67 -3.71
N LYS A 298 2.82 15.99 -4.51
CA LYS A 298 3.23 15.43 -5.80
C LYS A 298 2.99 16.42 -6.93
N LYS A 299 3.85 16.41 -7.94
CA LYS A 299 3.72 17.26 -9.14
C LYS A 299 3.36 16.45 -10.39
N ILE A 300 2.70 15.32 -10.20
CA ILE A 300 2.37 14.38 -11.27
C ILE A 300 1.05 14.78 -11.91
N THR A 301 1.02 14.86 -13.23
CA THR A 301 -0.20 14.96 -14.03
C THR A 301 -0.64 13.56 -14.43
N VAL A 302 -1.92 13.25 -14.24
CA VAL A 302 -2.49 11.92 -14.48
C VAL A 302 -3.50 11.97 -15.62
N LYS A 303 -3.31 11.14 -16.62
CA LYS A 303 -4.28 10.95 -17.71
C LYS A 303 -4.75 9.51 -17.73
N LEU A 304 -6.06 9.29 -17.63
CA LEU A 304 -6.71 7.99 -17.70
C LEU A 304 -7.34 7.78 -19.08
N LEU A 305 -6.92 6.77 -19.81
CA LEU A 305 -7.61 6.22 -20.97
C LEU A 305 -8.45 5.04 -20.50
N PHE A 306 -9.78 5.19 -20.48
CA PHE A 306 -10.67 4.21 -19.88
C PHE A 306 -11.58 3.56 -20.92
N PHE A 307 -11.25 2.32 -21.26
CA PHE A 307 -11.95 1.52 -22.25
C PHE A 307 -13.07 0.70 -21.61
N ASN A 308 -14.26 0.79 -22.19
CA ASN A 308 -15.43 0.03 -21.78
C ASN A 308 -16.23 -0.39 -23.01
N LYS A 309 -17.18 -1.32 -22.87
CA LYS A 309 -18.05 -1.70 -23.97
C LYS A 309 -19.04 -0.60 -24.27
N THR A 310 -19.90 -0.28 -23.33
CA THR A 310 -20.96 0.70 -23.43
C THR A 310 -20.82 1.78 -22.37
N GLU A 311 -21.61 2.83 -22.45
CA GLU A 311 -21.63 3.91 -21.45
C GLU A 311 -22.05 3.40 -20.06
N LYS A 312 -22.93 2.40 -19.99
CA LYS A 312 -23.40 1.78 -18.74
C LYS A 312 -22.31 0.99 -18.03
N ASP A 313 -21.28 0.55 -18.78
CA ASP A 313 -20.13 -0.16 -18.22
C ASP A 313 -19.09 0.75 -17.56
N ILE A 314 -19.18 2.08 -17.78
CA ILE A 314 -18.20 3.01 -17.21
C ILE A 314 -18.34 3.04 -15.69
N ILE A 315 -17.33 2.50 -15.01
CA ILE A 315 -17.26 2.45 -13.56
C ILE A 315 -16.95 3.85 -13.04
N TRP A 316 -17.71 4.31 -12.04
CA TRP A 316 -17.49 5.60 -11.37
C TRP A 316 -17.44 6.80 -12.33
N LYS A 317 -18.29 6.81 -13.34
CA LYS A 317 -18.36 7.91 -14.33
C LYS A 317 -18.57 9.27 -13.67
N ARG A 318 -19.46 9.36 -12.67
CA ARG A 318 -19.76 10.60 -11.95
C ARG A 318 -18.59 11.01 -11.05
N GLU A 319 -18.00 10.08 -10.35
CA GLU A 319 -16.85 10.29 -9.47
C GLU A 319 -15.63 10.76 -10.25
N LEU A 320 -15.37 10.16 -11.41
CA LEU A 320 -14.30 10.60 -12.32
C LEU A 320 -14.54 12.00 -12.86
N SER A 321 -15.77 12.32 -13.28
CA SER A 321 -16.14 13.66 -13.72
C SER A 321 -15.98 14.70 -12.60
N HIS A 322 -16.37 14.34 -11.37
CA HIS A 322 -16.18 15.18 -10.20
C HIS A 322 -14.69 15.39 -9.91
N LEU A 323 -13.87 14.35 -9.98
CA LEU A 323 -12.43 14.45 -9.77
C LEU A 323 -11.78 15.38 -10.81
N MET A 324 -12.16 15.28 -12.09
CA MET A 324 -11.69 16.18 -13.15
C MET A 324 -12.06 17.63 -12.87
N SER A 325 -13.26 17.89 -12.35
CA SER A 325 -13.69 19.28 -12.04
C SER A 325 -12.96 19.87 -10.84
N LYS A 326 -12.43 19.05 -9.93
CA LYS A 326 -11.76 19.48 -8.69
C LYS A 326 -10.23 19.45 -8.76
N ASN A 327 -9.65 18.73 -9.72
CA ASN A 327 -8.21 18.59 -9.82
C ASN A 327 -7.70 18.75 -11.25
N THR A 328 -7.07 19.87 -11.53
CA THR A 328 -6.53 20.22 -12.85
C THR A 328 -5.41 19.29 -13.32
N ARG A 329 -4.80 18.52 -12.39
CA ARG A 329 -3.77 17.53 -12.72
C ARG A 329 -4.34 16.17 -13.14
N PHE A 330 -5.67 16.00 -13.14
CA PHE A 330 -6.34 14.77 -13.55
C PHE A 330 -7.22 14.96 -14.76
N SER A 331 -7.09 14.06 -15.74
CA SER A 331 -7.99 13.97 -16.88
C SER A 331 -8.35 12.51 -17.17
N ALA A 332 -9.56 12.28 -17.68
CA ALA A 332 -10.01 10.96 -18.10
C ALA A 332 -10.71 11.05 -19.47
N GLU A 333 -10.34 10.14 -20.35
CA GLU A 333 -11.00 9.92 -21.64
C GLU A 333 -11.68 8.56 -21.64
N HIS A 334 -12.98 8.55 -21.91
CA HIS A 334 -13.75 7.31 -22.06
C HIS A 334 -13.81 6.90 -23.53
N ILE A 335 -13.40 5.66 -23.82
CA ILE A 335 -13.40 5.06 -25.15
C ILE A 335 -14.34 3.86 -25.12
N LEU A 336 -15.33 3.82 -25.99
CA LEU A 336 -16.35 2.77 -26.02
C LEU A 336 -16.26 1.92 -27.28
N SER A 337 -16.17 0.59 -27.13
CA SER A 337 -16.14 -0.33 -28.27
C SER A 337 -17.53 -0.58 -28.87
N GLU A 338 -18.58 -0.47 -28.07
CA GLU A 338 -19.98 -0.70 -28.44
C GLU A 338 -20.82 0.53 -28.07
N ALA A 339 -20.37 1.70 -28.53
CA ALA A 339 -21.02 2.97 -28.18
C ALA A 339 -22.32 3.18 -28.96
N GLU A 340 -23.37 3.60 -28.27
CA GLU A 340 -24.62 4.05 -28.91
C GLU A 340 -24.37 5.30 -29.76
N THR A 341 -25.28 5.58 -30.74
CA THR A 341 -25.17 6.72 -31.64
C THR A 341 -25.14 8.07 -30.92
N SER A 342 -25.81 8.16 -29.78
CA SER A 342 -25.84 9.33 -28.88
C SER A 342 -24.51 9.66 -28.22
N TRP A 343 -23.56 8.70 -28.14
CA TRP A 343 -22.27 8.89 -27.51
C TRP A 343 -21.40 9.92 -28.21
N LYS A 344 -20.95 10.96 -27.49
CA LYS A 344 -20.13 12.06 -28.02
C LYS A 344 -18.63 11.86 -27.83
N GLY A 345 -18.21 10.88 -27.01
CA GLY A 345 -16.79 10.59 -26.74
C GLY A 345 -16.14 9.69 -27.80
N LYS A 346 -14.93 9.27 -27.53
CA LYS A 346 -14.15 8.38 -28.41
C LYS A 346 -14.79 7.01 -28.54
N ARG A 347 -14.59 6.36 -29.68
CA ARG A 347 -15.12 5.05 -30.04
C ARG A 347 -13.99 4.12 -30.45
N GLY A 348 -14.17 2.81 -30.25
CA GLY A 348 -13.28 1.76 -30.73
C GLY A 348 -12.43 1.13 -29.64
N TRP A 349 -11.34 0.55 -30.06
CA TRP A 349 -10.39 -0.21 -29.25
C TRP A 349 -9.08 0.56 -29.06
N VAL A 350 -8.16 0.03 -28.25
CA VAL A 350 -6.80 0.57 -28.19
C VAL A 350 -6.12 0.41 -29.57
N THR A 351 -5.50 1.48 -30.04
CA THR A 351 -4.75 1.50 -31.32
C THR A 351 -3.44 2.24 -31.12
N LEU A 352 -2.44 1.92 -31.96
CA LEU A 352 -1.17 2.61 -31.97
C LEU A 352 -1.36 4.12 -32.18
N GLN A 353 -2.21 4.53 -33.14
CA GLN A 353 -2.50 5.94 -33.40
C GLN A 353 -3.07 6.65 -32.19
N LEU A 354 -3.99 5.99 -31.43
CA LEU A 354 -4.52 6.58 -30.20
C LEU A 354 -3.42 6.80 -29.18
N LEU A 355 -2.53 5.84 -29.00
CA LEU A 355 -1.40 5.97 -28.06
C LEU A 355 -0.46 7.09 -28.47
N GLN A 356 -0.14 7.23 -29.75
CA GLN A 356 0.68 8.32 -30.29
C GLN A 356 0.06 9.72 -30.10
N THR A 357 -1.28 9.82 -29.88
CA THR A 357 -1.90 11.12 -29.54
C THR A 357 -1.67 11.54 -28.09
N VAL A 358 -1.30 10.63 -27.20
CA VAL A 358 -1.19 10.89 -25.75
C VAL A 358 0.20 10.65 -25.20
N LEU A 359 1.03 9.91 -25.91
CA LEU A 359 2.39 9.55 -25.54
C LEU A 359 3.35 10.10 -26.59
N PRO A 360 4.45 10.75 -26.20
CA PRO A 360 5.50 11.13 -27.14
C PRO A 360 6.22 9.87 -27.66
N ASP A 361 6.78 9.96 -28.84
CA ASP A 361 7.71 8.94 -29.31
C ASP A 361 8.94 8.89 -28.40
N PHE A 362 9.31 7.68 -28.00
CA PHE A 362 10.49 7.50 -27.15
C PHE A 362 11.75 7.70 -27.99
N THR A 363 12.52 8.75 -27.66
CA THR A 363 13.85 8.97 -28.20
C THR A 363 14.88 8.78 -27.10
N ASN A 364 15.96 8.03 -27.36
CA ASN A 364 17.00 7.72 -26.38
C ASN A 364 17.77 8.96 -25.85
N ALA A 365 17.39 10.16 -26.26
CA ALA A 365 18.16 11.38 -25.99
C ALA A 365 17.88 11.99 -24.59
N VAL A 366 16.71 11.73 -24.00
CA VAL A 366 16.33 12.23 -22.65
C VAL A 366 15.38 11.22 -22.01
N PRO A 367 15.57 10.85 -20.72
CA PRO A 367 14.59 10.06 -20.01
C PRO A 367 13.24 10.79 -20.06
N LEU A 368 12.22 10.14 -20.61
CA LEU A 368 10.91 10.74 -20.69
C LEU A 368 10.30 10.84 -19.27
N PRO A 369 9.73 11.99 -18.90
CA PRO A 369 9.02 12.13 -17.62
C PRO A 369 7.68 11.41 -17.61
N TYR A 370 7.48 10.42 -18.48
CA TYR A 370 6.26 9.65 -18.67
C TYR A 370 6.42 8.25 -18.10
N TYR A 371 5.37 7.79 -17.43
CA TYR A 371 5.23 6.39 -17.03
C TYR A 371 3.84 5.89 -17.37
N VAL A 372 3.73 4.65 -17.85
CA VAL A 372 2.47 4.07 -18.31
C VAL A 372 2.08 2.89 -17.42
N CYS A 373 0.85 2.87 -16.91
CA CYS A 373 0.29 1.71 -16.21
C CYS A 373 -0.86 1.12 -17.02
N ILE A 374 -0.81 -0.20 -17.26
CA ILE A 374 -1.78 -0.91 -18.10
C ILE A 374 -2.47 -1.99 -17.28
N CYS A 375 -3.81 -2.05 -17.36
CA CYS A 375 -4.59 -3.15 -16.78
C CYS A 375 -5.90 -3.38 -17.54
N GLY A 376 -6.25 -4.64 -17.75
CA GLY A 376 -7.47 -5.04 -18.43
C GLY A 376 -7.48 -6.53 -18.75
N PRO A 377 -8.37 -6.99 -19.65
CA PRO A 377 -8.32 -8.33 -20.19
C PRO A 377 -6.96 -8.66 -20.81
N ILE A 378 -6.58 -9.92 -20.81
CA ILE A 378 -5.25 -10.36 -21.26
C ILE A 378 -4.94 -9.87 -22.68
N SER A 379 -5.88 -10.06 -23.61
CA SER A 379 -5.71 -9.60 -25.01
C SER A 379 -5.53 -8.09 -25.11
N PHE A 380 -6.21 -7.31 -24.28
CA PHE A 380 -6.07 -5.85 -24.21
C PHE A 380 -4.70 -5.44 -23.68
N THR A 381 -4.24 -6.05 -22.59
CA THR A 381 -2.94 -5.70 -21.99
C THR A 381 -1.79 -6.08 -22.91
N GLN A 382 -1.83 -7.27 -23.53
CA GLN A 382 -0.81 -7.74 -24.48
C GLN A 382 -0.74 -6.84 -25.73
N LEU A 383 -1.89 -6.45 -26.28
CA LEU A 383 -1.94 -5.56 -27.45
C LEU A 383 -1.39 -4.17 -27.11
N THR A 384 -1.80 -3.62 -25.98
CA THR A 384 -1.33 -2.29 -25.53
C THR A 384 0.18 -2.31 -25.27
N GLU A 385 0.69 -3.36 -24.63
CA GLU A 385 2.12 -3.54 -24.38
C GLU A 385 2.91 -3.60 -25.67
N ARG A 386 2.43 -4.37 -26.67
CA ARG A 386 3.06 -4.45 -27.98
C ARG A 386 3.14 -3.06 -28.66
N TYR A 387 2.06 -2.28 -28.63
CA TYR A 387 2.08 -0.93 -29.17
C TYR A 387 3.06 0.01 -28.45
N LEU A 388 3.23 -0.13 -27.14
CA LEU A 388 4.25 0.63 -26.43
C LEU A 388 5.67 0.21 -26.85
N GLN A 389 5.90 -1.08 -27.05
CA GLN A 389 7.18 -1.59 -27.58
C GLN A 389 7.44 -1.08 -29.01
N ASP A 390 6.41 -1.04 -29.87
CA ASP A 390 6.49 -0.46 -31.21
C ASP A 390 6.83 1.05 -31.18
N MET A 391 6.50 1.74 -30.08
CA MET A 391 6.89 3.13 -29.78
C MET A 391 8.21 3.25 -29.02
N ASN A 392 8.99 2.19 -28.90
CA ASN A 392 10.27 2.08 -28.18
C ASN A 392 10.17 2.27 -26.65
N TYR A 393 9.00 2.12 -26.02
CA TYR A 393 8.88 2.08 -24.57
C TYR A 393 9.44 0.76 -24.04
N THR A 394 10.15 0.82 -22.91
CA THR A 394 10.71 -0.35 -22.22
C THR A 394 10.02 -0.58 -20.87
N THR A 395 10.31 -1.68 -20.22
CA THR A 395 9.80 -2.00 -18.88
C THR A 395 10.18 -0.98 -17.80
N ASP A 396 11.14 -0.10 -18.08
CA ASP A 396 11.50 1.01 -17.20
C ASP A 396 10.47 2.15 -17.24
N ASN A 397 9.64 2.20 -18.31
CA ASN A 397 8.69 3.28 -18.56
C ASN A 397 7.23 2.84 -18.49
N TYR A 398 6.97 1.53 -18.34
CA TYR A 398 5.61 1.03 -18.16
C TYR A 398 5.52 -0.17 -17.23
N PHE A 399 4.32 -0.38 -16.70
CA PHE A 399 3.98 -1.56 -15.91
C PHE A 399 2.64 -2.16 -16.35
N CYS A 400 2.64 -3.46 -16.65
CA CYS A 400 1.44 -4.24 -16.96
C CYS A 400 0.95 -5.00 -15.72
N PHE A 401 -0.23 -4.67 -15.23
CA PHE A 401 -0.91 -5.47 -14.21
C PHE A 401 -1.51 -6.71 -14.88
N ARG A 402 -0.89 -7.86 -14.66
CA ARG A 402 -1.33 -9.14 -15.21
C ARG A 402 -1.98 -9.96 -14.10
N GLY A 403 -3.22 -10.41 -14.32
CA GLY A 403 -3.78 -11.48 -13.50
C GLY A 403 -3.04 -12.79 -13.78
N PHE A 404 -2.80 -13.62 -12.76
CA PHE A 404 -2.33 -14.98 -13.01
C PHE A 404 -3.40 -15.73 -13.81
N LEU A 405 -2.98 -16.35 -14.91
CA LEU A 405 -3.74 -17.41 -15.55
C LEU A 405 -3.79 -18.57 -14.56
N PHE A 406 -4.86 -18.69 -13.78
CA PHE A 406 -5.19 -20.01 -13.25
C PHE A 406 -5.48 -20.87 -14.47
N GLY A 407 -4.56 -21.77 -14.76
CA GLY A 407 -4.75 -22.74 -15.82
C GLY A 407 -6.11 -23.39 -15.62
N VAL A 408 -6.91 -23.38 -16.66
CA VAL A 408 -8.03 -24.28 -16.81
C VAL A 408 -7.40 -25.67 -16.86
N PHE A 409 -7.20 -26.30 -15.71
CA PHE A 409 -7.10 -27.74 -15.68
C PHE A 409 -8.52 -28.23 -15.83
N SER A 410 -8.79 -28.67 -17.05
CA SER A 410 -9.96 -29.40 -17.48
C SER A 410 -10.28 -30.61 -16.60
#